data_f66ae9a8f8768bd08cd3cdec4a8a0ff0
#
_entry.id   f66ae9a8f8768bd08cd3cdec4a8a0ff0
#
_cell.length_a   1.000
_cell.length_b   1.000
_cell.length_c   1.000
_cell.angle_alpha   90.00
_cell.angle_beta   90.00
_cell.angle_gamma   90.00
#
_symmetry.space_group_name_H-M   'P 1'
#
loop_
_entity.id
_entity.type
_entity.pdbx_description
1 polymer ?
#
loop_
_entity_poly.entity_id
_entity_poly.type
_entity_poly.pdbx_seq_one_letter_code
_entity_poly.pdbx_strand_id
1 'polypeptide(L)'
;MTLVDNARNESKIYPRPLKAASLKNRPVYMTDERIDEAFRIAQESGLYPDIKSCSASNGDVYFYSTDYLSDAQAKALAEWESVERRANM
;
A
#
# COMPACT_ATOMS: atom_id res chain seq x y z
N MET A 1 10.20 -0.57 10.42
CA MET A 1 9.57 0.64 9.88
C MET A 1 8.07 0.42 9.73
N THR A 2 7.28 1.33 10.24
CA THR A 2 5.82 1.16 10.34
C THR A 2 5.14 0.89 8.99
N LEU A 3 5.45 1.70 7.97
CA LEU A 3 4.87 1.52 6.64
C LEU A 3 5.20 0.14 6.07
N VAL A 4 6.46 -0.26 6.17
CA VAL A 4 6.94 -1.55 5.65
C VAL A 4 6.24 -2.72 6.36
N ASP A 5 6.17 -2.65 7.69
CA ASP A 5 5.55 -3.72 8.48
C ASP A 5 4.06 -3.87 8.17
N ASN A 6 3.37 -2.75 8.03
CA ASN A 6 1.95 -2.76 7.69
C ASN A 6 1.70 -3.28 6.26
N ALA A 7 2.53 -2.85 5.29
CA ALA A 7 2.40 -3.31 3.92
C ALA A 7 2.65 -4.81 3.80
N ARG A 8 3.69 -5.32 4.47
CA ARG A 8 4.00 -6.75 4.48
C ARG A 8 2.88 -7.55 5.15
N ASN A 9 2.39 -7.05 6.27
CA ASN A 9 1.34 -7.73 7.04
C ASN A 9 0.04 -7.82 6.24
N GLU A 10 -0.36 -6.73 5.61
CA GLU A 10 -1.57 -6.68 4.80
C GLU A 10 -1.46 -7.64 3.60
N SER A 11 -0.31 -7.62 2.92
CA SER A 11 -0.07 -8.49 1.77
C SER A 11 -0.06 -9.96 2.16
N LYS A 12 0.52 -10.29 3.31
CA LYS A 12 0.66 -11.67 3.79
C LYS A 12 -0.65 -12.25 4.31
N ILE A 13 -1.34 -11.50 5.18
CA ILE A 13 -2.50 -12.02 5.92
C ILE A 13 -3.77 -11.95 5.09
N TYR A 14 -4.00 -10.81 4.42
CA TYR A 14 -5.25 -10.55 3.70
C TYR A 14 -5.11 -10.69 2.18
N PRO A 15 -3.99 -11.17 1.64
CA PRO A 15 -3.44 -11.06 0.29
C PRO A 15 -3.98 -9.86 -0.50
N ARG A 16 -3.78 -8.66 0.03
CA ARG A 16 -4.22 -7.41 -0.62
C ARG A 16 -3.22 -6.29 -0.32
N PRO A 17 -3.15 -5.26 -1.19
CA PRO A 17 -2.28 -4.11 -0.92
C PRO A 17 -2.85 -3.24 0.20
N LEU A 18 -1.97 -2.55 0.90
CA LEU A 18 -2.33 -1.63 1.97
C LEU A 18 -2.66 -0.25 1.39
N LYS A 19 -3.88 0.22 1.62
CA LYS A 19 -4.25 1.57 1.19
C LYS A 19 -3.47 2.61 2.01
N ALA A 20 -2.78 3.52 1.32
CA ALA A 20 -1.96 4.54 2.00
C ALA A 20 -2.79 5.36 2.99
N ALA A 21 -4.02 5.70 2.64
CA ALA A 21 -4.91 6.48 3.50
C ALA A 21 -5.20 5.79 4.84
N SER A 22 -5.13 4.45 4.91
CA SER A 22 -5.37 3.71 6.15
C SER A 22 -4.30 4.00 7.20
N LEU A 23 -3.10 4.42 6.79
CA LEU A 23 -2.02 4.79 7.71
C LEU A 23 -2.30 6.12 8.43
N LYS A 24 -3.27 6.87 7.99
CA LYS A 24 -3.68 8.13 8.62
C LYS A 24 -4.61 7.88 9.81
N ASN A 25 -5.16 6.68 9.92
CA ASN A 25 -6.10 6.27 10.96
C ASN A 25 -5.39 5.55 12.10
N ARG A 26 -6.17 5.15 13.12
CA ARG A 26 -5.65 4.35 14.24
C ARG A 26 -5.00 3.06 13.76
N PRO A 27 -3.99 2.58 14.43
CA PRO A 27 -3.25 3.20 15.54
C PRO A 27 -2.05 4.03 15.08
N VAL A 28 -1.87 4.20 13.79
CA VAL A 28 -0.64 4.73 13.19
C VAL A 28 -0.62 6.26 13.16
N TYR A 29 -1.73 6.90 12.75
CA TYR A 29 -1.87 8.36 12.70
C TYR A 29 -0.76 9.07 11.90
N MET A 30 -0.35 8.53 10.75
CA MET A 30 0.64 9.19 9.90
C MET A 30 0.00 10.30 9.08
N THR A 31 0.73 11.39 8.86
CA THR A 31 0.32 12.43 7.91
C THR A 31 0.71 12.02 6.49
N ASP A 32 0.13 12.67 5.48
CA ASP A 32 0.48 12.41 4.08
C ASP A 32 1.98 12.60 3.85
N GLU A 33 2.56 13.68 4.41
CA GLU A 33 3.99 13.98 4.27
C GLU A 33 4.85 12.87 4.88
N ARG A 34 4.45 12.34 6.02
CA ARG A 34 5.20 11.26 6.67
C ARG A 34 5.09 9.95 5.92
N ILE A 35 3.95 9.67 5.31
CA ILE A 35 3.76 8.48 4.48
C ILE A 35 4.69 8.56 3.25
N ASP A 36 4.69 9.70 2.56
CA ASP A 36 5.54 9.92 1.39
C ASP A 36 7.02 9.82 1.75
N GLU A 37 7.43 10.43 2.85
CA GLU A 37 8.81 10.38 3.33
C GLU A 37 9.22 8.96 3.70
N ALA A 38 8.37 8.24 4.41
CA ALA A 38 8.66 6.87 4.83
C ALA A 38 8.85 5.95 3.61
N PHE A 39 8.00 6.09 2.59
CA PHE A 39 8.14 5.31 1.37
C PHE A 39 9.41 5.66 0.61
N ARG A 40 9.73 6.95 0.50
CA ARG A 40 10.96 7.42 -0.14
C ARG A 40 12.19 6.85 0.57
N ILE A 41 12.22 6.91 1.90
CA ILE A 41 13.33 6.37 2.69
C ILE A 41 13.45 4.87 2.48
N ALA A 42 12.34 4.15 2.47
CA ALA A 42 12.35 2.70 2.24
C ALA A 42 12.92 2.36 0.86
N GLN A 43 12.57 3.13 -0.17
CA GLN A 43 13.09 2.91 -1.53
C GLN A 43 14.59 3.22 -1.61
N GLU A 44 15.03 4.33 -1.01
CA GLU A 44 16.42 4.78 -1.08
C GLU A 44 17.36 3.93 -0.25
N SER A 45 16.88 3.35 0.86
CA SER A 45 17.72 2.56 1.77
C SER A 45 18.21 1.25 1.17
N GLY A 46 17.47 0.69 0.21
CA GLY A 46 17.77 -0.62 -0.36
C GLY A 46 17.52 -1.80 0.59
N LEU A 47 17.00 -1.54 1.79
CA LEU A 47 16.74 -2.59 2.79
C LEU A 47 15.39 -3.28 2.59
N TYR A 48 14.50 -2.69 1.80
CA TYR A 48 13.14 -3.20 1.62
C TYR A 48 12.79 -3.31 0.13
N PRO A 49 13.53 -4.15 -0.64
CA PRO A 49 13.34 -4.24 -2.09
C PRO A 49 11.98 -4.84 -2.49
N ASP A 50 11.32 -5.51 -1.57
CA ASP A 50 10.00 -6.10 -1.79
C ASP A 50 8.86 -5.07 -1.70
N ILE A 51 9.10 -3.89 -1.12
CA ILE A 51 8.05 -2.88 -0.91
C ILE A 51 7.90 -2.01 -2.16
N LYS A 52 6.70 -2.03 -2.72
CA LYS A 52 6.34 -1.28 -3.92
C LYS A 52 5.07 -0.48 -3.67
N SER A 53 4.80 0.45 -4.57
CA SER A 53 3.55 1.19 -4.56
C SER A 53 2.83 1.01 -5.90
N CYS A 54 1.52 1.13 -5.86
CA CYS A 54 0.69 1.22 -7.06
C CYS A 54 -0.43 2.21 -6.80
N SER A 55 -1.09 2.65 -7.87
CA SER A 55 -2.20 3.60 -7.76
C SER A 55 -3.41 3.06 -8.49
N ALA A 56 -4.59 3.23 -7.90
CA ALA A 56 -5.85 3.01 -8.59
C ALA A 56 -6.10 4.16 -9.57
N SER A 57 -7.00 3.98 -10.52
CA SER A 57 -7.28 5.01 -11.53
C SER A 57 -7.87 6.29 -10.95
N ASN A 58 -8.45 6.22 -9.75
CA ASN A 58 -8.97 7.39 -9.04
C ASN A 58 -7.89 8.17 -8.27
N GLY A 59 -6.62 7.72 -8.31
CA GLY A 59 -5.50 8.36 -7.64
C GLY A 59 -5.17 7.81 -6.26
N ASP A 60 -5.96 6.89 -5.72
CA ASP A 60 -5.64 6.28 -4.42
C ASP A 60 -4.34 5.47 -4.52
N VAL A 61 -3.45 5.68 -3.55
CA VAL A 61 -2.14 5.02 -3.50
C VAL A 61 -2.20 3.83 -2.55
N TYR A 62 -1.52 2.75 -2.95
CA TYR A 62 -1.41 1.52 -2.17
C TYR A 62 0.04 1.08 -2.09
N PHE A 63 0.38 0.41 -0.97
CA PHE A 63 1.69 -0.19 -0.77
C PHE A 63 1.54 -1.69 -0.59
N TYR A 64 2.50 -2.46 -1.10
CA TYR A 64 2.44 -3.92 -1.01
C TYR A 64 3.84 -4.52 -1.01
N SER A 65 3.91 -5.80 -0.63
CA SER A 65 5.15 -6.57 -0.69
C SER A 65 5.10 -7.56 -1.84
N THR A 66 6.11 -7.52 -2.71
CA THR A 66 6.22 -8.45 -3.83
C THR A 66 6.54 -9.88 -3.37
N ASP A 67 6.89 -10.07 -2.10
CA ASP A 67 7.05 -11.40 -1.53
C ASP A 67 5.72 -12.16 -1.44
N TYR A 68 4.60 -11.44 -1.42
CA TYR A 68 3.27 -12.03 -1.23
C TYR A 68 2.29 -11.73 -2.35
N LEU A 69 2.49 -10.64 -3.09
CA LEU A 69 1.60 -10.21 -4.18
C LEU A 69 2.42 -9.87 -5.41
N SER A 70 1.96 -10.29 -6.58
CA SER A 70 2.55 -9.79 -7.83
C SER A 70 2.09 -8.35 -8.08
N ASP A 71 2.84 -7.62 -8.92
CA ASP A 71 2.47 -6.25 -9.29
C ASP A 71 1.08 -6.21 -9.94
N ALA A 72 0.77 -7.16 -10.79
CA ALA A 72 -0.53 -7.26 -11.45
C ALA A 72 -1.66 -7.51 -10.46
N GLN A 73 -1.45 -8.40 -9.49
CA GLN A 73 -2.44 -8.69 -8.46
C GLN A 73 -2.69 -7.47 -7.57
N ALA A 74 -1.63 -6.80 -7.15
CA ALA A 74 -1.74 -5.62 -6.30
C ALA A 74 -2.51 -4.51 -7.00
N LYS A 75 -2.20 -4.25 -8.26
CA LYS A 75 -2.87 -3.23 -9.06
C LYS A 75 -4.35 -3.55 -9.28
N ALA A 76 -4.65 -4.80 -9.61
CA ALA A 76 -6.03 -5.23 -9.82
C ALA A 76 -6.87 -5.10 -8.55
N LEU A 77 -6.32 -5.50 -7.40
CA LEU A 77 -7.00 -5.38 -6.12
C LEU A 77 -7.18 -3.93 -5.68
N ALA A 78 -6.18 -3.08 -5.94
CA ALA A 78 -6.28 -1.65 -5.65
C ALA A 78 -7.39 -1.00 -6.49
N GLU A 79 -7.46 -1.32 -7.78
CA GLU A 79 -8.49 -0.81 -8.67
C GLU A 79 -9.87 -1.29 -8.24
N TRP A 80 -9.99 -2.57 -7.91
CA TRP A 80 -11.27 -3.12 -7.46
C TRP A 80 -11.75 -2.42 -6.19
N GLU A 81 -10.89 -2.25 -5.20
CA GLU A 81 -11.26 -1.65 -3.92
C GLU A 81 -11.62 -0.17 -4.05
N SER A 82 -10.83 0.60 -4.81
CA SER A 82 -11.01 2.05 -4.90
C SER A 82 -12.04 2.49 -5.91
N VAL A 83 -12.25 1.73 -6.98
CA VAL A 83 -13.09 2.13 -8.11
C VAL A 83 -14.23 1.16 -8.36
N GLU A 84 -13.91 -0.10 -8.69
CA GLU A 84 -14.91 -1.07 -9.13
C GLU A 84 -15.92 -1.41 -8.03
N ARG A 85 -15.45 -1.61 -6.82
CA ARG A 85 -16.31 -1.91 -5.68
C ARG A 85 -17.31 -0.81 -5.42
N ARG A 86 -16.87 0.46 -5.52
CA ARG A 86 -17.74 1.62 -5.30
C ARG A 86 -18.75 1.79 -6.42
N ALA A 87 -18.36 1.48 -7.66
CA ALA A 87 -19.24 1.58 -8.82
C ALA A 87 -20.42 0.59 -8.74
N ASN A 88 -20.23 -0.52 -8.03
CA ASN A 88 -21.24 -1.57 -7.90
C ASN A 88 -22.13 -1.42 -6.66
N MET A 89 -21.91 -0.37 -5.91
CA MET A 89 -22.76 -0.02 -4.77
C MET A 89 -23.81 0.99 -5.18
#